data_a78a8909a5faee4467e404f2dcedf67c
#
_entry.id   a78a8909a5faee4467e404f2dcedf67c
#
_cell.length_a   1.000
_cell.length_b   1.000
_cell.length_c   1.000
_cell.angle_alpha   90.00
_cell.angle_beta   90.00
_cell.angle_gamma   90.00
#
_symmetry.space_group_name_H-M   'P 1'
#
loop_
_entity.id
_entity.type
_entity.pdbx_description
1 polymer ?
#
loop_
_entity_poly.entity_id
_entity_poly.type
_entity_poly.pdbx_seq_one_letter_code
_entity_poly.pdbx_strand_id
1 'polypeptide(L)'
;MNSKKIVALLLCLGLSFQSTALSGVLYDENAVVKASAEESGKTADAEGYSGTEQSENKAQQPESSADKADKTQHAYDPISDMEAEQEYRDSTEITPGKVLFSVLSYHAEGEESAYLDDESDICAEYDLKDVEFILETKAENTAEKDGMTPYKTFYEATTSEDVWATVDKLSDNENILSAEPDFVWEKTDTTTVAATDEEINAETHFPCMDVTGVWKDCFDPAKKEAPGKGTVVAVIDTGVDYTHKDLADNIWVNEGEIPGNGIDDDGNGYVDDVYGVDFVDGDCDPMDEHGHGTHVAGIIAMTPGNGGGVGVAYGAKIMCVRAGQANGSFASSDIAKAIKYAADNGADVINMSFGGTGRSYLVESALQDAFPSCVLVAAAGNDGLPTNDAINAGYFNTEDIYPAGYKYVLGVMATDNNKSLASFSNWDFAEGSGCEYEMAAPGVNIYSTLPGNRYACWSGTSMATPNVAAAAAILRSKYTDKSKYSSRYIMG
;
A
#
# COMPACT_ATOMS: atom_id res chain seq x y z
N MET A 1 -26.01 -6.35 -14.04
CA MET A 1 -24.82 -7.02 -13.43
C MET A 1 -24.75 -6.53 -12.01
N ASN A 2 -24.76 -7.42 -11.03
CA ASN A 2 -24.93 -7.01 -9.62
C ASN A 2 -23.58 -6.48 -9.06
N SER A 3 -23.35 -5.17 -9.18
CA SER A 3 -22.24 -4.45 -8.54
C SER A 3 -22.15 -4.70 -7.02
N LYS A 4 -23.28 -5.02 -6.38
CA LYS A 4 -23.38 -5.30 -4.94
C LYS A 4 -22.50 -6.46 -4.44
N LYS A 5 -22.15 -7.45 -5.28
CA LYS A 5 -21.35 -8.60 -4.82
C LYS A 5 -19.85 -8.42 -5.00
N ILE A 6 -19.42 -7.58 -5.93
CA ILE A 6 -18.01 -7.20 -6.05
C ILE A 6 -17.63 -6.25 -4.91
N VAL A 7 -18.53 -5.31 -4.57
CA VAL A 7 -18.41 -4.49 -3.36
C VAL A 7 -18.41 -5.38 -2.11
N ALA A 8 -19.14 -6.52 -2.10
CA ALA A 8 -19.10 -7.49 -1.01
C ALA A 8 -17.75 -8.20 -0.87
N LEU A 9 -16.96 -8.36 -1.93
CA LEU A 9 -15.59 -8.88 -1.80
C LEU A 9 -14.70 -7.93 -0.98
N LEU A 10 -14.78 -6.63 -1.24
CA LEU A 10 -14.06 -5.63 -0.44
C LEU A 10 -14.68 -5.45 0.96
N LEU A 11 -16.02 -5.49 1.09
CA LEU A 11 -16.70 -5.41 2.38
C LEU A 11 -16.58 -6.70 3.22
N CYS A 12 -16.35 -7.85 2.59
CA CYS A 12 -16.01 -9.08 3.32
C CYS A 12 -14.56 -9.08 3.81
N LEU A 13 -13.71 -8.24 3.24
CA LEU A 13 -12.36 -7.96 3.74
C LEU A 13 -12.40 -6.99 4.94
N GLY A 14 -13.38 -6.07 4.98
CA GLY A 14 -13.57 -5.17 6.11
C GLY A 14 -14.32 -5.80 7.28
N LEU A 15 -13.82 -5.65 8.49
CA LEU A 15 -14.58 -5.91 9.71
C LEU A 15 -15.86 -5.06 9.67
N SER A 16 -17.01 -5.66 10.04
CA SER A 16 -18.26 -4.93 10.17
C SER A 16 -18.20 -3.94 11.33
N PHE A 17 -17.64 -2.76 11.11
CA PHE A 17 -17.78 -1.66 12.04
C PHE A 17 -19.17 -1.07 11.88
N GLN A 18 -19.93 -1.02 12.98
CA GLN A 18 -21.22 -0.35 13.01
C GLN A 18 -21.00 1.12 12.66
N SER A 19 -21.61 1.52 11.54
CA SER A 19 -21.59 2.90 11.07
C SER A 19 -22.30 3.83 12.05
N THR A 20 -21.53 4.56 12.84
CA THR A 20 -21.97 5.83 13.41
C THR A 20 -20.84 6.82 13.25
N ALA A 21 -21.07 7.79 12.40
CA ALA A 21 -20.25 8.97 12.12
C ALA A 21 -19.30 8.94 10.92
N LEU A 22 -19.87 9.01 9.72
CA LEU A 22 -19.25 9.69 8.59
C LEU A 22 -20.16 10.85 8.18
N SER A 23 -20.09 11.95 8.91
CA SER A 23 -20.70 13.21 8.54
C SER A 23 -19.60 14.21 8.23
N GLY A 24 -19.28 14.37 6.97
CA GLY A 24 -18.35 15.43 6.56
C GLY A 24 -17.89 15.48 5.12
N VAL A 25 -18.28 14.55 4.26
CA VAL A 25 -18.01 14.66 2.81
C VAL A 25 -19.32 14.38 2.08
N LEU A 26 -19.70 15.28 1.18
CA LEU A 26 -20.94 15.24 0.39
C LEU A 26 -21.05 13.92 -0.39
N TYR A 27 -21.67 12.93 0.20
CA TYR A 27 -22.23 11.79 -0.50
C TYR A 27 -23.68 12.10 -0.86
N ASP A 28 -24.05 11.85 -2.11
CA ASP A 28 -25.45 11.81 -2.50
C ASP A 28 -26.08 10.54 -1.89
N GLU A 29 -26.60 10.65 -0.67
CA GLU A 29 -27.27 9.57 0.07
C GLU A 29 -28.46 8.96 -0.68
N ASN A 30 -28.94 9.60 -1.74
CA ASN A 30 -30.10 9.11 -2.52
C ASN A 30 -29.75 7.95 -3.46
N ALA A 31 -28.49 7.70 -3.78
CA ALA A 31 -28.09 6.60 -4.67
C ALA A 31 -28.03 5.25 -3.92
N VAL A 32 -27.74 5.25 -2.63
CA VAL A 32 -27.58 4.02 -1.82
C VAL A 32 -28.90 3.60 -1.17
N VAL A 33 -29.72 4.54 -0.71
CA VAL A 33 -30.98 4.24 -0.02
C VAL A 33 -32.09 3.75 -0.97
N LYS A 34 -32.04 4.11 -2.26
CA LYS A 34 -32.99 3.55 -3.25
C LYS A 34 -32.82 2.07 -3.57
N ALA A 35 -31.65 1.51 -3.24
CA ALA A 35 -31.37 0.10 -3.51
C ALA A 35 -31.82 -0.85 -2.37
N SER A 36 -32.08 -0.34 -1.16
CA SER A 36 -32.51 -1.14 0.00
C SER A 36 -34.02 -1.10 0.26
N ALA A 37 -34.78 -0.23 -0.42
CA ALA A 37 -36.22 -0.02 -0.16
C ALA A 37 -37.15 -0.87 -1.06
N GLU A 38 -36.63 -1.60 -2.07
CA GLU A 38 -37.47 -2.35 -3.00
C GLU A 38 -37.68 -3.84 -2.65
N GLU A 39 -37.11 -4.35 -1.56
CA GLU A 39 -37.24 -5.78 -1.18
C GLU A 39 -38.02 -6.05 0.11
N SER A 40 -38.69 -5.08 0.74
CA SER A 40 -39.50 -5.34 1.94
C SER A 40 -40.99 -4.95 1.79
N GLY A 41 -41.56 -5.30 0.65
CA GLY A 41 -43.00 -5.19 0.42
C GLY A 41 -43.69 -6.53 0.54
N LYS A 42 -43.99 -6.99 1.75
CA LYS A 42 -45.14 -7.87 2.02
C LYS A 42 -45.71 -7.53 3.40
N THR A 43 -46.97 -7.16 3.32
CA THR A 43 -48.00 -6.89 4.28
C THR A 43 -48.14 -7.89 5.43
N ALA A 44 -48.40 -7.39 6.63
CA ALA A 44 -49.30 -8.03 7.57
C ALA A 44 -50.00 -6.94 8.42
N ASP A 45 -51.28 -7.16 8.58
CA ASP A 45 -52.30 -6.25 9.04
C ASP A 45 -52.25 -5.88 10.53
N ALA A 46 -52.96 -4.78 10.81
CA ALA A 46 -53.12 -4.18 12.11
C ALA A 46 -53.99 -5.03 13.06
N GLU A 47 -53.70 -4.97 14.34
CA GLU A 47 -54.71 -4.88 15.37
C GLU A 47 -54.20 -4.07 16.57
N GLY A 48 -54.99 -3.12 17.00
CA GLY A 48 -54.67 -2.16 18.02
C GLY A 48 -54.93 -2.66 19.46
N TYR A 49 -54.27 -2.02 20.40
CA TYR A 49 -54.80 -1.89 21.75
C TYR A 49 -54.43 -0.53 22.37
N SER A 50 -55.46 0.17 22.84
CA SER A 50 -55.43 1.41 23.60
C SER A 50 -55.14 1.13 25.07
N GLY A 51 -54.47 2.04 25.74
CA GLY A 51 -54.40 2.04 27.19
C GLY A 51 -53.55 3.19 27.75
N THR A 52 -54.26 4.21 28.16
CA THR A 52 -53.80 5.37 28.94
C THR A 52 -53.27 4.96 30.30
N GLU A 53 -52.21 5.62 30.79
CA GLU A 53 -52.26 6.28 32.10
C GLU A 53 -51.01 7.16 32.34
N GLN A 54 -51.31 8.37 32.81
CA GLN A 54 -50.38 9.40 33.27
C GLN A 54 -49.84 9.03 34.66
N SER A 55 -48.55 9.30 34.90
CA SER A 55 -48.10 9.71 36.23
C SER A 55 -46.96 10.71 36.12
N GLU A 56 -47.25 11.92 36.55
CA GLU A 56 -46.29 12.99 36.81
C GLU A 56 -45.34 12.57 37.93
N ASN A 57 -44.04 12.77 37.72
CA ASN A 57 -43.14 12.99 38.83
C ASN A 57 -42.10 14.06 38.44
N LYS A 58 -42.27 15.21 39.10
CA LYS A 58 -41.29 16.28 39.18
C LYS A 58 -40.02 15.75 39.89
N ALA A 59 -38.89 15.81 39.25
CA ALA A 59 -37.60 15.78 39.90
C ALA A 59 -36.76 16.94 39.40
N GLN A 60 -36.20 17.65 40.33
CA GLN A 60 -35.47 18.89 40.28
C GLN A 60 -34.25 18.84 39.32
N GLN A 61 -34.03 19.92 38.58
CA GLN A 61 -32.78 20.24 37.94
C GLN A 61 -31.73 20.55 39.01
N PRO A 62 -30.48 20.03 38.87
CA PRO A 62 -29.32 20.64 39.50
C PRO A 62 -28.75 21.72 38.59
N GLU A 63 -28.37 22.80 39.23
CA GLU A 63 -27.78 24.01 38.67
C GLU A 63 -26.53 23.73 37.84
N SER A 64 -26.40 24.47 36.73
CA SER A 64 -25.23 24.56 35.90
C SER A 64 -24.01 25.08 36.69
N SER A 65 -23.09 24.23 37.05
CA SER A 65 -21.74 24.63 37.29
C SER A 65 -21.01 24.61 35.93
N ALA A 66 -20.78 25.79 35.37
CA ALA A 66 -19.87 25.99 34.28
C ALA A 66 -18.45 25.71 34.79
N ASP A 67 -18.04 24.47 34.71
CA ASP A 67 -16.60 24.12 34.87
C ASP A 67 -15.89 24.49 33.59
N LYS A 68 -14.95 25.38 33.78
CA LYS A 68 -13.96 25.81 32.80
C LYS A 68 -13.23 24.56 32.28
N ALA A 69 -13.41 24.29 30.99
CA ALA A 69 -12.50 23.42 30.29
C ALA A 69 -11.10 24.04 30.43
N ASP A 70 -10.30 23.41 31.24
CA ASP A 70 -8.87 23.69 31.37
C ASP A 70 -8.24 23.31 30.02
N LYS A 71 -8.00 24.30 29.19
CA LYS A 71 -7.10 24.20 28.05
C LYS A 71 -5.69 24.15 28.61
N THR A 72 -5.28 23.00 29.14
CA THR A 72 -3.87 22.69 29.23
C THR A 72 -3.39 22.52 27.79
N GLN A 73 -3.02 23.65 27.16
CA GLN A 73 -1.96 23.61 26.17
C GLN A 73 -0.83 22.85 26.84
N HIS A 74 -0.49 21.68 26.34
CA HIS A 74 0.79 21.05 26.66
C HIS A 74 1.83 22.11 26.33
N ALA A 75 2.44 22.66 27.36
CA ALA A 75 3.55 23.57 27.18
C ALA A 75 4.63 22.77 26.46
N TYR A 76 5.09 23.27 25.31
CA TYR A 76 6.26 22.76 24.62
C TYR A 76 7.39 22.56 25.63
N ASP A 77 7.77 21.30 25.87
CA ASP A 77 8.92 20.95 26.68
C ASP A 77 10.06 20.53 25.75
N PRO A 78 10.98 21.47 25.44
CA PRO A 78 12.05 21.22 24.47
C PRO A 78 13.01 20.08 24.89
N ILE A 79 13.00 19.67 26.14
CA ILE A 79 13.86 18.59 26.62
C ILE A 79 13.21 17.23 26.30
N SER A 80 11.91 17.07 26.57
CA SER A 80 11.19 15.82 26.25
C SER A 80 11.12 15.59 24.74
N ASP A 81 10.97 16.65 23.95
CA ASP A 81 10.92 16.56 22.49
C ASP A 81 12.29 16.18 21.90
N MET A 82 13.39 16.70 22.48
CA MET A 82 14.75 16.32 22.06
C MET A 82 15.08 14.84 22.43
N GLU A 83 14.64 14.38 23.60
CA GLU A 83 14.83 12.99 24.01
C GLU A 83 14.05 12.03 23.13
N ALA A 84 12.80 12.35 22.79
CA ALA A 84 11.97 11.57 21.87
C ALA A 84 12.53 11.52 20.46
N GLU A 85 13.06 12.65 19.94
CA GLU A 85 13.68 12.70 18.63
C GLU A 85 14.99 11.88 18.60
N GLN A 86 15.81 11.93 19.65
CA GLN A 86 17.01 11.12 19.72
C GLN A 86 16.68 9.62 19.82
N GLU A 87 15.66 9.24 20.60
CA GLU A 87 15.19 7.87 20.67
C GLU A 87 14.70 7.36 19.32
N TYR A 88 13.96 8.19 18.56
CA TYR A 88 13.55 7.88 17.19
C TYR A 88 14.75 7.65 16.29
N ARG A 89 15.74 8.56 16.27
CA ARG A 89 16.94 8.42 15.44
C ARG A 89 17.76 7.18 15.80
N ASP A 90 17.87 6.85 17.09
CA ASP A 90 18.62 5.69 17.58
C ASP A 90 17.91 4.36 17.28
N SER A 91 16.58 4.36 17.15
CA SER A 91 15.77 3.17 16.88
C SER A 91 15.48 2.93 15.40
N THR A 92 15.66 3.93 14.55
CA THR A 92 15.34 3.84 13.12
C THR A 92 16.53 3.28 12.34
N GLU A 93 16.30 2.20 11.60
CA GLU A 93 17.31 1.62 10.71
C GLU A 93 17.44 2.45 9.43
N ILE A 94 18.68 2.78 9.07
CA ILE A 94 19.02 3.60 7.90
C ILE A 94 20.18 2.99 7.13
N THR A 95 20.23 3.26 5.83
CA THR A 95 21.37 2.88 4.97
C THR A 95 22.59 3.72 5.35
N PRO A 96 23.71 3.08 5.81
CA PRO A 96 24.85 3.82 6.29
C PRO A 96 25.47 4.73 5.21
N GLY A 97 25.72 5.98 5.57
CA GLY A 97 26.40 6.96 4.71
C GLY A 97 25.54 7.49 3.56
N LYS A 98 24.26 7.17 3.47
CA LYS A 98 23.35 7.65 2.42
C LYS A 98 22.36 8.67 2.94
N VAL A 99 22.18 9.74 2.17
CA VAL A 99 21.18 10.78 2.41
C VAL A 99 20.35 10.98 1.16
N LEU A 100 19.05 11.24 1.37
CA LEU A 100 18.10 11.60 0.34
C LEU A 100 17.75 13.08 0.51
N PHE A 101 17.69 13.82 -0.58
CA PHE A 101 17.28 15.23 -0.53
C PHE A 101 16.57 15.64 -1.81
N SER A 102 15.80 16.73 -1.74
CA SER A 102 15.11 17.26 -2.89
C SER A 102 15.29 18.75 -3.04
N VAL A 103 15.29 19.21 -4.29
CA VAL A 103 15.36 20.60 -4.67
C VAL A 103 14.20 20.98 -5.58
N LEU A 104 13.93 22.29 -5.68
CA LEU A 104 12.97 22.80 -6.65
C LEU A 104 13.68 23.09 -7.98
N SER A 105 13.28 22.39 -9.03
CA SER A 105 13.76 22.62 -10.40
C SER A 105 12.67 23.25 -11.27
N TYR A 106 13.05 23.88 -12.38
CA TYR A 106 12.14 24.50 -13.34
C TYR A 106 12.59 24.17 -14.76
N HIS A 107 11.75 23.50 -15.53
CA HIS A 107 12.01 23.22 -16.95
C HIS A 107 10.69 23.12 -17.74
N ALA A 108 10.76 23.07 -19.07
CA ALA A 108 9.61 22.84 -19.90
C ALA A 108 9.16 21.37 -19.79
N GLU A 109 7.86 21.11 -19.89
CA GLU A 109 7.31 19.76 -19.84
C GLU A 109 7.92 18.90 -20.97
N GLY A 110 8.57 17.79 -20.62
CA GLY A 110 9.27 16.90 -21.54
C GLY A 110 10.72 17.28 -21.88
N GLU A 111 11.28 18.31 -21.24
CA GLU A 111 12.72 18.60 -21.27
C GLU A 111 13.39 18.05 -20.00
N GLU A 112 14.57 17.44 -20.17
CA GLU A 112 15.38 17.00 -19.03
C GLU A 112 15.87 18.23 -18.25
N SER A 113 15.79 18.18 -16.92
CA SER A 113 16.43 19.19 -16.07
C SER A 113 17.95 19.05 -16.10
N ALA A 114 18.66 20.14 -15.78
CA ALA A 114 20.07 20.04 -15.46
C ALA A 114 20.18 19.39 -14.07
N TYR A 115 20.48 18.11 -14.01
CA TYR A 115 20.63 17.36 -12.76
C TYR A 115 21.83 17.85 -11.97
N LEU A 116 21.75 17.74 -10.64
CA LEU A 116 22.88 17.99 -9.76
C LEU A 116 23.93 16.87 -9.93
N ASP A 117 25.18 17.24 -9.77
CA ASP A 117 26.34 16.35 -9.72
C ASP A 117 27.24 16.72 -8.53
N ASP A 118 28.27 15.94 -8.28
CA ASP A 118 29.21 16.16 -7.17
C ASP A 118 29.92 17.54 -7.22
N GLU A 119 29.96 18.18 -8.39
CA GLU A 119 30.58 19.49 -8.61
C GLU A 119 29.61 20.66 -8.35
N SER A 120 28.32 20.38 -8.14
CA SER A 120 27.32 21.41 -7.84
C SER A 120 27.61 22.12 -6.52
N ASP A 121 27.25 23.41 -6.43
CA ASP A 121 27.54 24.23 -5.24
C ASP A 121 26.95 23.60 -3.96
N ILE A 122 25.75 23.01 -4.02
CA ILE A 122 25.13 22.31 -2.89
C ILE A 122 25.93 21.10 -2.48
N CYS A 123 26.29 20.22 -3.43
CA CYS A 123 27.01 18.99 -3.11
C CYS A 123 28.42 19.28 -2.58
N ALA A 124 29.08 20.30 -3.10
CA ALA A 124 30.38 20.76 -2.62
C ALA A 124 30.29 21.37 -1.19
N GLU A 125 29.22 22.11 -0.88
CA GLU A 125 29.01 22.73 0.44
C GLU A 125 28.84 21.72 1.55
N TYR A 126 28.16 20.59 1.29
CA TYR A 126 27.85 19.54 2.27
C TYR A 126 28.71 18.28 2.15
N ASP A 127 29.81 18.31 1.35
CA ASP A 127 30.69 17.16 1.05
C ASP A 127 29.91 15.90 0.61
N LEU A 128 28.88 16.12 -0.24
CA LEU A 128 28.10 15.05 -0.84
C LEU A 128 28.83 14.52 -2.07
N LYS A 129 28.80 13.21 -2.27
CA LYS A 129 29.43 12.48 -3.37
C LYS A 129 28.50 11.43 -3.94
N ASP A 130 28.90 10.91 -5.10
CA ASP A 130 28.12 9.88 -5.79
C ASP A 130 26.64 10.30 -5.92
N VAL A 131 26.40 11.54 -6.35
CA VAL A 131 25.06 12.12 -6.42
C VAL A 131 24.29 11.50 -7.56
N GLU A 132 23.22 10.81 -7.24
CA GLU A 132 22.36 10.12 -8.20
C GLU A 132 20.95 10.72 -8.23
N PHE A 133 20.43 10.96 -9.43
CA PHE A 133 19.02 11.30 -9.62
C PHE A 133 18.15 10.08 -9.32
N ILE A 134 17.09 10.27 -8.52
CA ILE A 134 16.14 9.20 -8.20
C ILE A 134 14.85 9.35 -9.02
N LEU A 135 14.17 10.46 -8.84
CA LEU A 135 12.92 10.76 -9.54
C LEU A 135 12.59 12.25 -9.46
N GLU A 136 11.66 12.65 -10.30
CA GLU A 136 11.13 14.01 -10.32
C GLU A 136 9.61 13.97 -10.30
N THR A 137 8.99 14.84 -9.49
CA THR A 137 7.53 14.94 -9.37
C THR A 137 7.08 16.39 -9.57
N LYS A 138 5.90 16.60 -10.14
CA LYS A 138 5.39 17.96 -10.35
C LYS A 138 5.12 18.63 -9.01
N ALA A 139 5.67 19.84 -8.81
CA ALA A 139 5.51 20.58 -7.57
C ALA A 139 4.12 21.24 -7.51
N GLU A 140 3.17 20.60 -6.81
CA GLU A 140 1.83 21.13 -6.61
C GLU A 140 1.88 22.47 -5.83
N ASN A 141 0.96 23.39 -6.16
CA ASN A 141 0.84 24.70 -5.52
C ASN A 141 2.05 25.64 -5.67
N THR A 142 3.02 25.30 -6.51
CA THR A 142 4.16 26.18 -6.85
C THR A 142 3.89 26.88 -8.18
N ALA A 143 4.11 28.19 -8.24
CA ALA A 143 3.87 28.97 -9.44
C ALA A 143 4.92 28.68 -10.51
N GLU A 144 4.50 28.65 -11.79
CA GLU A 144 5.42 28.65 -12.93
C GLU A 144 6.35 29.87 -12.89
N LYS A 145 7.58 29.67 -13.32
CA LYS A 145 8.59 30.71 -13.43
C LYS A 145 9.09 30.82 -14.87
N ASP A 146 8.95 31.99 -15.47
CA ASP A 146 9.38 32.28 -16.85
C ASP A 146 8.76 31.32 -17.90
N GLY A 147 7.56 30.78 -17.62
CA GLY A 147 6.87 29.80 -18.48
C GLY A 147 7.36 28.36 -18.32
N MET A 148 8.19 28.09 -17.31
CA MET A 148 8.67 26.76 -16.97
C MET A 148 7.85 26.18 -15.80
N THR A 149 7.58 24.89 -15.88
CA THR A 149 6.86 24.15 -14.83
C THR A 149 7.79 23.86 -13.65
N PRO A 150 7.33 23.99 -12.40
CA PRO A 150 8.10 23.62 -11.22
C PRO A 150 8.00 22.13 -10.93
N TYR A 151 9.13 21.53 -10.58
CA TYR A 151 9.26 20.12 -10.19
C TYR A 151 10.02 20.01 -8.87
N LYS A 152 9.70 18.95 -8.09
CA LYS A 152 10.54 18.47 -7.00
C LYS A 152 11.46 17.40 -7.56
N THR A 153 12.73 17.61 -7.54
CA THR A 153 13.74 16.66 -8.02
C THR A 153 14.45 16.04 -6.84
N PHE A 154 14.41 14.74 -6.73
CA PHE A 154 14.97 13.96 -5.62
C PHE A 154 16.29 13.32 -6.02
N TYR A 155 17.24 13.36 -5.10
CA TYR A 155 18.59 12.83 -5.24
C TYR A 155 18.95 11.93 -4.07
N GLU A 156 19.77 10.90 -4.34
CA GLU A 156 20.53 10.16 -3.36
C GLU A 156 21.98 10.65 -3.43
N ALA A 157 22.64 10.73 -2.29
CA ALA A 157 24.07 11.04 -2.24
C ALA A 157 24.74 10.29 -1.09
N THR A 158 26.07 10.09 -1.21
CA THR A 158 26.88 9.57 -0.12
C THR A 158 27.47 10.72 0.72
N THR A 159 27.59 10.50 2.04
CA THR A 159 28.26 11.40 2.97
C THR A 159 29.30 10.64 3.79
N SER A 160 30.42 11.29 4.06
CA SER A 160 31.45 10.79 4.99
C SER A 160 31.21 11.20 6.44
N GLU A 161 30.23 12.09 6.68
CA GLU A 161 29.79 12.53 7.99
C GLU A 161 28.70 11.61 8.57
N ASP A 162 28.26 11.92 9.78
CA ASP A 162 27.07 11.30 10.34
C ASP A 162 25.82 11.65 9.50
N VAL A 163 25.02 10.64 9.15
CA VAL A 163 23.86 10.79 8.24
C VAL A 163 22.86 11.78 8.80
N TRP A 164 22.47 11.66 10.07
CA TRP A 164 21.51 12.57 10.69
C TRP A 164 22.04 14.00 10.80
N ALA A 165 23.34 14.16 11.12
CA ALA A 165 23.96 15.48 11.14
C ALA A 165 23.99 16.14 9.74
N THR A 166 24.15 15.35 8.68
CA THR A 166 24.08 15.83 7.30
C THR A 166 22.65 16.22 6.94
N VAL A 167 21.67 15.39 7.30
CA VAL A 167 20.23 15.68 7.10
C VAL A 167 19.84 16.99 7.80
N ASP A 168 20.25 17.21 9.06
CA ASP A 168 19.98 18.44 9.78
C ASP A 168 20.56 19.67 9.06
N LYS A 169 21.81 19.59 8.59
CA LYS A 169 22.45 20.68 7.85
C LYS A 169 21.74 20.97 6.51
N LEU A 170 21.37 19.93 5.77
CA LEU A 170 20.62 20.07 4.51
C LEU A 170 19.26 20.71 4.74
N SER A 171 18.56 20.30 5.80
CA SER A 171 17.23 20.81 6.14
C SER A 171 17.24 22.30 6.53
N ASP A 172 18.37 22.82 6.99
CA ASP A 172 18.57 24.25 7.29
C ASP A 172 18.81 25.12 6.02
N ASN A 173 19.04 24.50 4.85
CA ASN A 173 19.30 25.23 3.60
C ASN A 173 17.99 25.57 2.88
N GLU A 174 17.77 26.86 2.59
CA GLU A 174 16.54 27.36 1.92
C GLU A 174 16.31 26.81 0.49
N ASN A 175 17.32 26.24 -0.15
CA ASN A 175 17.23 25.67 -1.48
C ASN A 175 16.88 24.15 -1.44
N ILE A 176 16.88 23.53 -0.27
CA ILE A 176 16.49 22.13 -0.05
C ILE A 176 15.03 22.10 0.36
N LEU A 177 14.22 21.31 -0.35
CA LEU A 177 12.80 21.14 -0.02
C LEU A 177 12.57 20.07 1.06
N SER A 178 13.39 19.03 1.03
CA SER A 178 13.39 17.94 2.02
C SER A 178 14.78 17.34 2.10
N ALA A 179 15.16 16.84 3.26
CA ALA A 179 16.33 15.98 3.46
C ALA A 179 15.96 14.90 4.47
N GLU A 180 16.39 13.67 4.21
CA GLU A 180 16.09 12.50 5.04
C GLU A 180 17.20 11.44 4.86
N PRO A 181 17.38 10.50 5.82
CA PRO A 181 18.21 9.32 5.58
C PRO A 181 17.53 8.39 4.57
N ASP A 182 18.28 7.52 3.95
CA ASP A 182 17.70 6.40 3.22
C ASP A 182 17.27 5.32 4.22
N PHE A 183 15.97 5.26 4.50
CA PHE A 183 15.39 4.35 5.49
C PHE A 183 15.42 2.91 5.01
N VAL A 184 15.65 1.98 5.93
CA VAL A 184 15.54 0.54 5.68
C VAL A 184 14.23 0.02 6.23
N TRP A 185 13.47 -0.65 5.40
CA TRP A 185 12.21 -1.30 5.75
C TRP A 185 12.33 -2.82 5.60
N GLU A 186 11.41 -3.55 6.17
CA GLU A 186 11.41 -5.01 6.15
C GLU A 186 10.12 -5.60 5.61
N LYS A 187 10.21 -6.86 5.12
CA LYS A 187 9.05 -7.68 4.84
C LYS A 187 8.25 -7.94 6.11
N THR A 188 6.93 -8.06 5.98
CA THR A 188 6.04 -8.25 7.12
C THR A 188 5.45 -9.66 7.17
N ASP A 189 6.29 -10.68 7.34
CA ASP A 189 5.89 -12.07 7.56
C ASP A 189 6.35 -12.59 8.94
N THR A 190 5.61 -13.50 9.55
CA THR A 190 5.90 -13.98 10.90
C THR A 190 6.28 -15.45 10.97
N THR A 191 5.73 -16.31 10.10
CA THR A 191 5.93 -17.76 10.21
C THR A 191 5.87 -18.45 8.85
N THR A 192 6.71 -19.47 8.69
CA THR A 192 6.72 -20.36 7.53
C THR A 192 6.38 -21.78 7.96
N VAL A 193 5.36 -22.37 7.37
CA VAL A 193 4.99 -23.76 7.55
C VAL A 193 5.03 -24.45 6.19
N ALA A 194 5.75 -25.56 6.06
CA ALA A 194 5.78 -26.31 4.81
C ALA A 194 4.37 -26.85 4.49
N ALA A 195 3.91 -26.62 3.26
CA ALA A 195 2.63 -27.13 2.79
C ALA A 195 2.67 -28.68 2.66
N THR A 196 1.58 -29.32 3.05
CA THR A 196 1.35 -30.76 2.86
C THR A 196 0.42 -30.98 1.66
N ASP A 197 0.40 -32.20 1.09
CA ASP A 197 -0.50 -32.57 -0.02
C ASP A 197 -1.99 -32.39 0.33
N GLU A 198 -2.36 -32.43 1.60
CA GLU A 198 -3.71 -32.17 2.08
C GLU A 198 -4.05 -30.68 2.11
N GLU A 199 -3.06 -29.84 2.32
CA GLU A 199 -3.18 -28.36 2.30
C GLU A 199 -3.26 -27.78 0.90
N ILE A 200 -2.69 -28.49 -0.11
CA ILE A 200 -2.74 -28.12 -1.53
C ILE A 200 -4.19 -27.95 -2.05
N ASN A 201 -5.15 -28.66 -1.47
CA ASN A 201 -6.57 -28.56 -1.86
C ASN A 201 -7.34 -27.51 -1.07
N ALA A 202 -6.68 -26.76 -0.20
CA ALA A 202 -7.35 -25.90 0.76
C ALA A 202 -6.88 -24.45 0.65
N GLU A 203 -7.34 -23.77 -0.39
CA GLU A 203 -7.45 -22.31 -0.35
C GLU A 203 -8.41 -21.92 0.79
N THR A 204 -7.96 -22.21 2.03
CA THR A 204 -8.81 -22.17 3.24
C THR A 204 -9.35 -20.75 3.52
N HIS A 205 -8.71 -19.74 2.97
CA HIS A 205 -9.10 -18.34 3.08
C HIS A 205 -10.21 -17.92 2.10
N PHE A 206 -10.41 -18.63 0.98
CA PHE A 206 -11.41 -18.29 -0.03
C PHE A 206 -12.85 -18.21 0.51
N PRO A 207 -13.32 -19.14 1.36
CA PRO A 207 -14.68 -19.05 1.90
C PRO A 207 -14.94 -17.79 2.73
N CYS A 208 -13.97 -17.28 3.48
CA CYS A 208 -14.20 -16.09 4.30
C CYS A 208 -14.28 -14.80 3.47
N MET A 209 -13.72 -14.80 2.26
CA MET A 209 -13.77 -13.71 1.28
C MET A 209 -14.89 -13.88 0.23
N ASP A 210 -15.57 -15.05 0.18
CA ASP A 210 -16.52 -15.43 -0.88
C ASP A 210 -15.91 -15.38 -2.30
N VAL A 211 -14.63 -15.72 -2.43
CA VAL A 211 -13.88 -15.63 -3.71
C VAL A 211 -14.59 -16.40 -4.82
N THR A 212 -14.97 -17.65 -4.55
CA THR A 212 -15.64 -18.51 -5.53
C THR A 212 -17.04 -18.02 -5.90
N GLY A 213 -17.75 -17.38 -4.97
CA GLY A 213 -19.04 -16.73 -5.21
C GLY A 213 -18.89 -15.54 -6.17
N VAL A 214 -17.87 -14.70 -5.96
CA VAL A 214 -17.55 -13.58 -6.87
C VAL A 214 -17.17 -14.10 -8.25
N TRP A 215 -16.35 -15.13 -8.35
CA TRP A 215 -15.97 -15.71 -9.65
C TRP A 215 -17.19 -16.19 -10.41
N LYS A 216 -18.06 -16.98 -9.76
CA LYS A 216 -19.27 -17.52 -10.35
C LYS A 216 -20.25 -16.43 -10.83
N ASP A 217 -20.41 -15.37 -10.05
CA ASP A 217 -21.41 -14.34 -10.35
C ASP A 217 -20.90 -13.27 -11.31
N CYS A 218 -19.59 -13.06 -11.40
CA CYS A 218 -18.99 -11.96 -12.13
C CYS A 218 -18.29 -12.37 -13.43
N PHE A 219 -17.90 -13.64 -13.59
CA PHE A 219 -17.11 -14.10 -14.74
C PHE A 219 -17.76 -15.30 -15.42
N ASP A 220 -17.78 -15.28 -16.75
CA ASP A 220 -18.31 -16.35 -17.60
C ASP A 220 -17.14 -17.09 -18.28
N PRO A 221 -16.77 -18.30 -17.82
CA PRO A 221 -15.68 -19.06 -18.44
C PRO A 221 -15.94 -19.40 -19.93
N ALA A 222 -17.21 -19.54 -20.33
CA ALA A 222 -17.55 -19.79 -21.73
C ALA A 222 -17.18 -18.59 -22.64
N LYS A 223 -17.09 -17.39 -22.07
CA LYS A 223 -16.62 -16.18 -22.77
C LYS A 223 -15.11 -15.94 -22.60
N LYS A 224 -14.39 -16.88 -22.01
CA LYS A 224 -12.97 -16.74 -21.62
C LYS A 224 -12.72 -15.54 -20.70
N GLU A 225 -13.71 -15.21 -19.86
CA GLU A 225 -13.55 -14.24 -18.79
C GLU A 225 -12.85 -14.94 -17.62
N ALA A 226 -11.90 -14.24 -17.00
CA ALA A 226 -11.19 -14.68 -15.79
C ALA A 226 -11.06 -13.51 -14.80
N PRO A 227 -11.07 -13.79 -13.49
CA PRO A 227 -10.88 -12.76 -12.47
C PRO A 227 -9.56 -12.01 -12.67
N GLY A 228 -9.61 -10.67 -12.74
CA GLY A 228 -8.43 -9.84 -12.96
C GLY A 228 -7.92 -9.77 -14.40
N LYS A 229 -8.56 -10.45 -15.38
CA LYS A 229 -8.08 -10.47 -16.75
C LYS A 229 -8.00 -9.07 -17.37
N GLY A 230 -6.83 -8.76 -17.94
CA GLY A 230 -6.54 -7.47 -18.57
C GLY A 230 -6.10 -6.41 -17.55
N THR A 231 -5.72 -6.81 -16.34
CA THR A 231 -5.09 -5.93 -15.34
C THR A 231 -3.67 -6.36 -15.05
N VAL A 232 -2.84 -5.40 -14.65
CA VAL A 232 -1.45 -5.60 -14.23
C VAL A 232 -1.34 -5.28 -12.75
N VAL A 233 -0.81 -6.21 -11.98
CA VAL A 233 -0.48 -6.02 -10.56
C VAL A 233 1.04 -6.03 -10.44
N ALA A 234 1.64 -4.89 -10.08
CA ALA A 234 3.04 -4.84 -9.74
C ALA A 234 3.24 -5.40 -8.32
N VAL A 235 4.09 -6.40 -8.21
CA VAL A 235 4.57 -6.94 -6.94
C VAL A 235 5.94 -6.32 -6.69
N ILE A 236 5.95 -5.25 -5.90
CA ILE A 236 7.19 -4.64 -5.40
C ILE A 236 7.58 -5.43 -4.16
N ASP A 237 8.64 -6.25 -4.28
CA ASP A 237 9.00 -7.23 -3.25
C ASP A 237 10.45 -7.71 -3.42
N THR A 238 10.79 -8.89 -2.89
CA THR A 238 12.11 -9.53 -3.02
C THR A 238 12.39 -10.14 -4.41
N GLY A 239 11.57 -9.84 -5.40
CA GLY A 239 11.53 -10.46 -6.71
C GLY A 239 10.41 -11.49 -6.85
N VAL A 240 10.30 -12.12 -8.01
CA VAL A 240 9.34 -13.20 -8.30
C VAL A 240 10.03 -14.29 -9.12
N ASP A 241 9.87 -15.57 -8.74
CA ASP A 241 10.25 -16.67 -9.64
C ASP A 241 9.28 -16.71 -10.84
N TYR A 242 9.55 -15.88 -11.83
CA TYR A 242 8.76 -15.78 -13.05
C TYR A 242 8.81 -17.05 -13.93
N THR A 243 9.66 -18.02 -13.57
CA THR A 243 9.72 -19.35 -14.21
C THR A 243 8.86 -20.39 -13.50
N HIS A 244 8.27 -20.05 -12.34
CA HIS A 244 7.43 -20.97 -11.58
C HIS A 244 6.22 -21.40 -12.41
N LYS A 245 5.96 -22.70 -12.51
CA LYS A 245 4.92 -23.29 -13.37
C LYS A 245 3.49 -22.73 -13.15
N ASP A 246 3.21 -22.26 -11.93
CA ASP A 246 1.91 -21.67 -11.57
C ASP A 246 1.89 -20.14 -11.72
N LEU A 247 2.99 -19.51 -12.11
CA LEU A 247 3.09 -18.06 -12.31
C LEU A 247 3.44 -17.68 -13.76
N ALA A 248 4.23 -18.49 -14.45
CA ALA A 248 4.81 -18.17 -15.76
C ALA A 248 3.78 -17.71 -16.79
N ASP A 249 2.60 -18.32 -16.84
CA ASP A 249 1.51 -17.91 -17.76
C ASP A 249 0.88 -16.57 -17.38
N ASN A 250 1.06 -16.11 -16.14
CA ASN A 250 0.50 -14.87 -15.59
C ASN A 250 1.54 -13.79 -15.33
N ILE A 251 2.79 -13.99 -15.73
CA ILE A 251 3.79 -12.92 -15.69
C ILE A 251 3.45 -11.86 -16.75
N TRP A 252 3.61 -10.61 -16.36
CA TRP A 252 3.57 -9.48 -17.28
C TRP A 252 4.78 -9.51 -18.18
N VAL A 253 4.61 -9.10 -19.41
CA VAL A 253 5.69 -8.98 -20.39
C VAL A 253 5.66 -7.58 -20.96
N ASN A 254 6.80 -6.89 -20.90
CA ASN A 254 6.98 -5.63 -21.60
C ASN A 254 7.01 -5.91 -23.11
N GLU A 255 5.90 -5.64 -23.79
CA GLU A 255 5.79 -5.86 -25.25
C GLU A 255 6.60 -4.83 -26.06
N GLY A 256 7.12 -3.79 -25.41
CA GLY A 256 8.00 -2.79 -25.99
C GLY A 256 9.43 -3.30 -26.18
N GLU A 257 9.84 -4.32 -25.43
CA GLU A 257 11.19 -4.86 -25.42
C GLU A 257 11.39 -6.07 -26.34
N ILE A 258 12.58 -6.18 -26.94
CA ILE A 258 13.05 -7.37 -27.66
C ILE A 258 14.02 -8.14 -26.78
N PRO A 259 13.59 -9.26 -26.18
CA PRO A 259 14.37 -9.92 -25.14
C PRO A 259 15.84 -10.24 -25.51
N GLY A 260 16.79 -9.83 -24.66
CA GLY A 260 18.19 -10.20 -24.72
C GLY A 260 18.97 -9.52 -25.86
N ASN A 261 18.51 -8.39 -26.39
CA ASN A 261 19.23 -7.67 -27.43
C ASN A 261 20.20 -6.61 -26.89
N GLY A 262 20.12 -6.28 -25.59
CA GLY A 262 20.98 -5.30 -24.93
C GLY A 262 20.67 -3.85 -25.29
N ILE A 263 19.42 -3.57 -25.71
CA ILE A 263 18.92 -2.25 -26.10
C ILE A 263 17.64 -1.99 -25.32
N ASP A 264 17.47 -0.80 -24.83
CA ASP A 264 16.20 -0.26 -24.34
C ASP A 264 15.36 0.13 -25.59
N ASP A 265 14.47 -0.79 -26.01
CA ASP A 265 13.74 -0.66 -27.28
C ASP A 265 12.54 0.30 -27.16
N ASP A 266 11.97 0.46 -25.98
CA ASP A 266 10.82 1.34 -25.73
C ASP A 266 11.20 2.71 -25.17
N GLY A 267 12.47 2.88 -24.76
CA GLY A 267 13.03 4.15 -24.31
C GLY A 267 12.58 4.54 -22.89
N ASN A 268 12.23 3.57 -22.06
CA ASN A 268 11.77 3.78 -20.67
C ASN A 268 12.95 3.94 -19.66
N GLY A 269 14.20 3.76 -20.12
CA GLY A 269 15.40 3.86 -19.31
C GLY A 269 15.92 2.53 -18.76
N TYR A 270 15.28 1.40 -19.08
CA TYR A 270 15.62 0.07 -18.59
C TYR A 270 15.86 -0.88 -19.77
N VAL A 271 17.07 -1.44 -19.87
CA VAL A 271 17.48 -2.32 -20.96
C VAL A 271 16.96 -3.74 -20.73
N ASP A 272 16.21 -4.29 -21.69
CA ASP A 272 15.69 -5.66 -21.62
C ASP A 272 14.78 -5.94 -20.38
N ASP A 273 14.00 -4.98 -19.90
CA ASP A 273 13.07 -5.13 -18.75
C ASP A 273 11.82 -5.97 -19.08
N VAL A 274 12.04 -7.12 -19.67
CA VAL A 274 11.01 -8.02 -20.25
C VAL A 274 9.95 -8.45 -19.25
N TYR A 275 10.34 -8.73 -18.00
CA TYR A 275 9.43 -9.18 -16.95
C TYR A 275 9.28 -8.15 -15.81
N GLY A 276 10.08 -7.09 -15.86
CA GLY A 276 10.20 -6.07 -14.85
C GLY A 276 11.66 -5.73 -14.57
N VAL A 277 11.95 -5.21 -13.40
CA VAL A 277 13.25 -4.61 -13.07
C VAL A 277 13.74 -5.03 -11.69
N ASP A 278 15.06 -5.06 -11.50
CA ASP A 278 15.74 -5.26 -10.24
C ASP A 278 16.49 -3.97 -9.83
N PHE A 279 15.99 -3.31 -8.79
CA PHE A 279 16.63 -2.11 -8.24
C PHE A 279 17.74 -2.41 -7.24
N VAL A 280 17.81 -3.64 -6.72
CA VAL A 280 18.84 -4.05 -5.76
C VAL A 280 20.18 -4.27 -6.44
N ASP A 281 20.17 -5.02 -7.56
CA ASP A 281 21.37 -5.34 -8.33
C ASP A 281 21.59 -4.38 -9.52
N GLY A 282 20.57 -3.53 -9.81
CA GLY A 282 20.63 -2.50 -10.88
C GLY A 282 20.55 -3.11 -12.27
N ASP A 283 19.74 -4.16 -12.45
CA ASP A 283 19.55 -4.84 -13.74
C ASP A 283 18.04 -5.14 -13.99
N CYS A 284 17.72 -5.95 -14.98
CA CYS A 284 16.36 -6.30 -15.36
C CYS A 284 16.06 -7.80 -15.19
N ASP A 285 16.71 -8.46 -14.22
CA ASP A 285 16.43 -9.84 -13.79
C ASP A 285 15.76 -9.87 -12.40
N PRO A 286 14.46 -9.61 -12.28
CA PRO A 286 13.75 -9.52 -11.00
C PRO A 286 13.50 -10.90 -10.36
N MET A 287 14.44 -11.84 -10.50
CA MET A 287 14.35 -13.18 -9.93
C MET A 287 14.37 -13.11 -8.39
N ASP A 288 13.48 -13.87 -7.77
CA ASP A 288 13.37 -13.92 -6.32
C ASP A 288 14.44 -14.78 -5.65
N GLU A 289 15.30 -14.19 -4.87
CA GLU A 289 16.35 -14.86 -4.11
C GLU A 289 15.95 -15.19 -2.66
N HIS A 290 14.81 -14.69 -2.20
CA HIS A 290 14.30 -14.86 -0.84
C HIS A 290 13.11 -15.81 -0.79
N GLY A 291 12.10 -15.63 -1.66
CA GLY A 291 10.86 -16.39 -1.74
C GLY A 291 9.61 -15.62 -1.31
N HIS A 292 9.76 -14.44 -0.70
CA HIS A 292 8.62 -13.68 -0.19
C HIS A 292 7.78 -13.11 -1.34
N GLY A 293 8.38 -12.45 -2.32
CA GLY A 293 7.66 -11.90 -3.46
C GLY A 293 7.01 -12.97 -4.35
N THR A 294 7.66 -14.13 -4.49
CA THR A 294 7.04 -15.29 -5.18
C THR A 294 5.80 -15.78 -4.44
N HIS A 295 5.82 -15.80 -3.09
CA HIS A 295 4.67 -16.19 -2.30
C HIS A 295 3.53 -15.17 -2.45
N VAL A 296 3.82 -13.89 -2.38
CA VAL A 296 2.87 -12.79 -2.61
C VAL A 296 2.24 -12.86 -4.00
N ALA A 297 3.04 -13.06 -5.05
CA ALA A 297 2.57 -13.18 -6.42
C ALA A 297 1.59 -14.35 -6.61
N GLY A 298 1.85 -15.48 -5.95
CA GLY A 298 0.98 -16.65 -6.02
C GLY A 298 -0.41 -16.39 -5.42
N ILE A 299 -0.50 -15.73 -4.28
CA ILE A 299 -1.80 -15.35 -3.68
C ILE A 299 -2.64 -14.53 -4.68
N ILE A 300 -2.00 -13.65 -5.44
CA ILE A 300 -2.69 -12.83 -6.44
C ILE A 300 -3.10 -13.67 -7.64
N ALA A 301 -2.17 -14.42 -8.25
CA ALA A 301 -2.34 -14.87 -9.63
C ALA A 301 -1.83 -16.29 -9.94
N MET A 302 -1.77 -17.23 -8.97
CA MET A 302 -1.51 -18.64 -9.29
C MET A 302 -2.47 -19.14 -10.36
N THR A 303 -1.92 -19.84 -11.37
CA THR A 303 -2.66 -20.37 -12.53
C THR A 303 -3.44 -21.63 -12.15
N PRO A 304 -4.77 -21.68 -12.34
CA PRO A 304 -5.59 -22.83 -12.00
C PRO A 304 -5.37 -24.03 -12.93
N GLY A 305 -5.54 -25.24 -12.40
CA GLY A 305 -5.71 -26.46 -13.20
C GLY A 305 -4.42 -27.20 -13.58
N ASN A 306 -3.26 -26.83 -13.02
CA ASN A 306 -1.96 -27.44 -13.26
C ASN A 306 -1.39 -28.25 -12.07
N GLY A 307 -2.18 -28.42 -11.00
CA GLY A 307 -1.86 -29.23 -9.83
C GLY A 307 -1.14 -28.49 -8.71
N GLY A 308 -1.18 -27.15 -8.74
CA GLY A 308 -0.78 -26.26 -7.64
C GLY A 308 -2.00 -25.70 -6.90
N GLY A 309 -1.96 -24.39 -6.60
CA GLY A 309 -3.08 -23.63 -6.06
C GLY A 309 -3.81 -22.83 -7.12
N VAL A 310 -4.52 -21.81 -6.67
CA VAL A 310 -5.16 -20.83 -7.55
C VAL A 310 -5.15 -19.44 -6.89
N GLY A 311 -4.71 -18.41 -7.61
CA GLY A 311 -4.73 -17.04 -7.14
C GLY A 311 -6.12 -16.42 -7.15
N VAL A 312 -6.37 -15.48 -6.25
CA VAL A 312 -7.68 -14.79 -6.15
C VAL A 312 -8.07 -14.10 -7.45
N ALA A 313 -7.10 -13.52 -8.16
CA ALA A 313 -7.24 -12.86 -9.45
C ALA A 313 -6.41 -13.57 -10.54
N TYR A 314 -6.60 -14.88 -10.69
CA TYR A 314 -5.79 -15.75 -11.56
C TYR A 314 -5.76 -15.36 -13.05
N GLY A 315 -6.45 -14.35 -13.47
CA GLY A 315 -6.38 -13.79 -14.82
C GLY A 315 -5.58 -12.49 -14.90
N ALA A 316 -5.11 -11.95 -13.77
CA ALA A 316 -4.25 -10.78 -13.74
C ALA A 316 -2.82 -11.12 -14.19
N LYS A 317 -2.07 -10.10 -14.61
CA LYS A 317 -0.65 -10.19 -14.93
C LYS A 317 0.19 -9.64 -13.79
N ILE A 318 1.27 -10.32 -13.43
CA ILE A 318 2.22 -9.92 -12.38
C ILE A 318 3.41 -9.22 -13.03
N MET A 319 3.60 -7.95 -12.76
CA MET A 319 4.81 -7.20 -13.06
C MET A 319 5.79 -7.44 -11.90
N CYS A 320 6.94 -8.01 -12.21
CA CYS A 320 7.95 -8.38 -11.20
C CYS A 320 8.83 -7.17 -10.93
N VAL A 321 8.84 -6.64 -9.70
CA VAL A 321 9.67 -5.49 -9.35
C VAL A 321 10.44 -5.81 -8.08
N ARG A 322 11.74 -6.10 -8.24
CA ARG A 322 12.60 -6.39 -7.11
C ARG A 322 13.15 -5.09 -6.52
N ALA A 323 12.78 -4.80 -5.28
CA ALA A 323 13.30 -3.72 -4.45
C ALA A 323 13.79 -4.24 -3.10
N GLY A 324 13.52 -5.52 -2.80
CA GLY A 324 13.92 -6.18 -1.56
C GLY A 324 15.16 -7.05 -1.75
N GLN A 325 16.09 -6.91 -0.82
CA GLN A 325 17.32 -7.70 -0.76
C GLN A 325 17.02 -9.17 -0.40
N ALA A 326 18.01 -10.05 -0.64
CA ALA A 326 17.92 -11.47 -0.29
C ALA A 326 17.72 -11.75 1.22
N ASN A 327 18.00 -10.79 2.09
CA ASN A 327 17.71 -10.86 3.54
C ASN A 327 16.28 -10.38 3.89
N GLY A 328 15.55 -9.81 2.94
CA GLY A 328 14.18 -9.30 3.10
C GLY A 328 14.11 -7.84 3.56
N SER A 329 15.20 -7.07 3.50
CA SER A 329 15.19 -5.62 3.76
C SER A 329 15.03 -4.80 2.48
N PHE A 330 14.51 -3.57 2.60
CA PHE A 330 14.18 -2.68 1.49
C PHE A 330 14.72 -1.28 1.79
N ALA A 331 15.45 -0.68 0.85
CA ALA A 331 15.83 0.72 0.93
C ALA A 331 14.71 1.63 0.39
N SER A 332 14.46 2.76 1.03
CA SER A 332 13.40 3.68 0.60
C SER A 332 13.64 4.28 -0.78
N SER A 333 14.91 4.44 -1.17
CA SER A 333 15.32 4.84 -2.51
C SER A 333 14.88 3.85 -3.58
N ASP A 334 15.09 2.54 -3.36
CA ASP A 334 14.69 1.50 -4.29
C ASP A 334 13.17 1.32 -4.36
N ILE A 335 12.49 1.47 -3.21
CA ILE A 335 11.03 1.47 -3.16
C ILE A 335 10.45 2.61 -4.01
N ALA A 336 10.99 3.82 -3.91
CA ALA A 336 10.49 4.96 -4.66
C ALA A 336 10.69 4.78 -6.18
N LYS A 337 11.87 4.29 -6.60
CA LYS A 337 12.15 3.93 -8.00
C LYS A 337 11.16 2.85 -8.50
N ALA A 338 10.92 1.82 -7.67
CA ALA A 338 10.02 0.72 -7.97
C ALA A 338 8.56 1.18 -8.16
N ILE A 339 8.07 2.05 -7.29
CA ILE A 339 6.72 2.63 -7.40
C ILE A 339 6.58 3.42 -8.70
N LYS A 340 7.58 4.27 -9.00
CA LYS A 340 7.57 5.05 -10.23
C LYS A 340 7.60 4.15 -11.45
N TYR A 341 8.51 3.18 -11.53
CA TYR A 341 8.59 2.20 -12.61
C TYR A 341 7.24 1.51 -12.84
N ALA A 342 6.65 0.97 -11.78
CA ALA A 342 5.37 0.25 -11.87
C ALA A 342 4.24 1.13 -12.42
N ALA A 343 4.16 2.39 -11.98
CA ALA A 343 3.15 3.33 -12.44
C ALA A 343 3.35 3.73 -13.92
N ASP A 344 4.57 4.01 -14.33
CA ASP A 344 4.92 4.42 -15.69
C ASP A 344 4.73 3.28 -16.69
N ASN A 345 4.98 2.03 -16.29
CA ASN A 345 4.79 0.83 -17.11
C ASN A 345 3.39 0.22 -17.01
N GLY A 346 2.42 0.99 -16.51
CA GLY A 346 0.99 0.71 -16.65
C GLY A 346 0.39 -0.25 -15.64
N ALA A 347 0.98 -0.41 -14.47
CA ALA A 347 0.34 -1.13 -13.37
C ALA A 347 -1.05 -0.55 -13.03
N ASP A 348 -2.00 -1.41 -12.74
CA ASP A 348 -3.33 -1.05 -12.25
C ASP A 348 -3.39 -1.07 -10.72
N VAL A 349 -2.59 -1.94 -10.13
CA VAL A 349 -2.47 -2.13 -8.68
C VAL A 349 -1.00 -2.30 -8.35
N ILE A 350 -0.56 -1.68 -7.26
CA ILE A 350 0.79 -1.87 -6.69
C ILE A 350 0.62 -2.53 -5.32
N ASN A 351 1.22 -3.71 -5.17
CA ASN A 351 1.26 -4.47 -3.92
C ASN A 351 2.61 -4.28 -3.23
N MET A 352 2.58 -3.82 -1.98
CA MET A 352 3.74 -3.54 -1.13
C MET A 352 3.60 -4.32 0.18
N SER A 353 4.08 -5.58 0.18
CA SER A 353 3.96 -6.48 1.33
C SER A 353 5.12 -6.32 2.32
N PHE A 354 5.53 -5.10 2.59
CA PHE A 354 6.60 -4.71 3.51
C PHE A 354 6.22 -3.42 4.25
N GLY A 355 7.03 -3.03 5.22
CA GLY A 355 6.86 -1.76 5.91
C GLY A 355 7.96 -1.48 6.93
N GLY A 356 7.95 -0.27 7.45
CA GLY A 356 8.84 0.20 8.49
C GLY A 356 8.30 1.47 9.15
N THR A 357 8.94 1.91 10.24
CA THR A 357 8.53 3.06 11.04
C THR A 357 9.02 4.39 10.48
N GLY A 358 10.06 4.37 9.63
CA GLY A 358 10.63 5.55 9.00
C GLY A 358 9.68 6.15 7.96
N ARG A 359 9.21 7.37 8.18
CA ARG A 359 8.38 8.10 7.20
C ARG A 359 9.27 8.76 6.15
N SER A 360 9.26 8.26 4.92
CA SER A 360 10.02 8.82 3.80
C SER A 360 9.17 9.77 2.95
N TYR A 361 9.62 11.01 2.78
CA TYR A 361 9.00 11.98 1.87
C TYR A 361 9.22 11.60 0.40
N LEU A 362 10.32 10.94 0.09
CA LEU A 362 10.61 10.43 -1.24
C LEU A 362 9.55 9.38 -1.65
N VAL A 363 9.33 8.38 -0.77
CA VAL A 363 8.33 7.32 -1.02
C VAL A 363 6.92 7.93 -1.04
N GLU A 364 6.59 8.84 -0.12
CA GLU A 364 5.28 9.53 -0.12
C GLU A 364 5.03 10.27 -1.44
N SER A 365 6.05 10.95 -2.00
CA SER A 365 5.95 11.64 -3.30
C SER A 365 5.74 10.67 -4.45
N ALA A 366 6.46 9.54 -4.49
CA ALA A 366 6.28 8.52 -5.51
C ALA A 366 4.86 7.90 -5.47
N LEU A 367 4.35 7.63 -4.26
CA LEU A 367 2.99 7.14 -4.05
C LEU A 367 1.93 8.16 -4.49
N GLN A 368 2.14 9.44 -4.19
CA GLN A 368 1.24 10.51 -4.59
C GLN A 368 1.13 10.62 -6.12
N ASP A 369 2.24 10.47 -6.82
CA ASP A 369 2.29 10.48 -8.29
C ASP A 369 1.65 9.22 -8.91
N ALA A 370 1.85 8.05 -8.31
CA ALA A 370 1.27 6.79 -8.77
C ALA A 370 -0.25 6.69 -8.53
N PHE A 371 -0.77 7.33 -7.46
CA PHE A 371 -2.16 7.20 -7.00
C PHE A 371 -3.23 7.50 -8.07
N PRO A 372 -3.08 8.50 -8.97
CA PRO A 372 -4.09 8.74 -10.02
C PRO A 372 -4.33 7.53 -10.95
N SER A 373 -3.32 6.70 -11.17
CA SER A 373 -3.34 5.57 -12.12
C SER A 373 -3.41 4.20 -11.44
N CYS A 374 -2.85 4.05 -10.24
CA CYS A 374 -2.70 2.78 -9.54
C CYS A 374 -3.51 2.73 -8.23
N VAL A 375 -4.05 1.58 -7.89
CA VAL A 375 -4.51 1.29 -6.52
C VAL A 375 -3.30 0.83 -5.71
N LEU A 376 -3.04 1.50 -4.60
CA LEU A 376 -1.87 1.27 -3.76
C LEU A 376 -2.28 0.48 -2.53
N VAL A 377 -1.62 -0.66 -2.26
CA VAL A 377 -1.98 -1.58 -1.18
C VAL A 377 -0.72 -1.96 -0.41
N ALA A 378 -0.73 -1.84 0.92
CA ALA A 378 0.43 -2.14 1.74
C ALA A 378 0.09 -2.84 3.06
N ALA A 379 1.08 -3.53 3.63
CA ALA A 379 0.95 -4.33 4.84
C ALA A 379 1.04 -3.46 6.11
N ALA A 380 0.13 -3.69 7.07
CA ALA A 380 0.05 -2.92 8.32
C ALA A 380 1.16 -3.22 9.34
N GLY A 381 1.94 -4.29 9.16
CA GLY A 381 2.97 -4.72 10.11
C GLY A 381 2.53 -5.85 11.04
N ASN A 382 3.49 -6.46 11.75
CA ASN A 382 3.27 -7.71 12.49
C ASN A 382 3.69 -7.67 13.97
N ASP A 383 3.69 -6.50 14.60
CA ASP A 383 4.12 -6.31 15.97
C ASP A 383 2.96 -6.39 16.99
N GLY A 384 1.72 -6.52 16.48
CA GLY A 384 0.50 -6.55 17.28
C GLY A 384 0.16 -5.20 17.92
N LEU A 385 0.70 -4.12 17.35
CA LEU A 385 0.58 -2.77 17.88
C LEU A 385 -0.54 -1.98 17.20
N PRO A 386 -1.21 -1.09 17.93
CA PRO A 386 -2.12 -0.13 17.33
C PRO A 386 -1.35 1.04 16.71
N THR A 387 -2.01 1.75 15.79
CA THR A 387 -1.52 3.03 15.24
C THR A 387 -1.35 4.09 16.33
N ASN A 388 -0.58 5.15 16.04
CA ASN A 388 -0.32 6.25 16.97
C ASN A 388 -1.60 7.02 17.38
N ASP A 389 -2.67 6.98 16.60
CA ASP A 389 -3.97 7.56 16.96
C ASP A 389 -4.57 6.94 18.24
N ALA A 390 -4.19 5.71 18.57
CA ALA A 390 -4.63 5.03 19.79
C ALA A 390 -4.08 5.63 21.09
N ILE A 391 -3.09 6.52 21.05
CA ILE A 391 -2.54 7.21 22.24
C ILE A 391 -3.64 7.95 22.99
N ASN A 392 -4.54 8.62 22.29
CA ASN A 392 -5.66 9.34 22.88
C ASN A 392 -6.69 8.42 23.56
N ALA A 393 -6.72 7.14 23.19
CA ALA A 393 -7.55 6.11 23.82
C ALA A 393 -6.85 5.41 25.01
N GLY A 394 -5.61 5.82 25.34
CA GLY A 394 -4.86 5.34 26.49
C GLY A 394 -3.91 4.16 26.21
N TYR A 395 -3.62 3.90 24.95
CA TYR A 395 -2.55 2.98 24.56
C TYR A 395 -1.22 3.73 24.59
N PHE A 396 -0.15 3.09 25.08
CA PHE A 396 1.18 3.71 25.25
C PHE A 396 2.27 3.04 24.42
N ASN A 397 1.95 1.89 23.81
CA ASN A 397 2.82 1.21 22.87
C ASN A 397 2.10 1.18 21.54
N THR A 398 2.39 2.15 20.68
CA THR A 398 1.69 2.41 19.41
C THR A 398 2.74 2.65 18.33
N GLU A 399 2.42 2.33 17.09
CA GLU A 399 3.35 2.49 15.98
C GLU A 399 2.62 2.62 14.65
N ASP A 400 3.01 3.60 13.84
CA ASP A 400 2.56 3.72 12.45
C ASP A 400 3.58 3.04 11.54
N ILE A 401 3.10 2.21 10.64
CA ILE A 401 3.92 1.52 9.65
C ILE A 401 3.70 2.14 8.27
N TYR A 402 4.77 2.51 7.61
CA TYR A 402 4.78 3.02 6.24
C TYR A 402 5.25 1.92 5.28
N PRO A 403 4.67 1.83 4.04
CA PRO A 403 3.78 2.78 3.41
C PRO A 403 2.29 2.65 3.77
N ALA A 404 1.86 1.69 4.60
CA ALA A 404 0.45 1.48 4.93
C ALA A 404 -0.23 2.72 5.56
N GLY A 405 0.50 3.52 6.36
CA GLY A 405 0.00 4.72 7.02
C GLY A 405 -0.07 5.97 6.13
N TYR A 406 0.26 5.90 4.83
CA TYR A 406 0.09 7.04 3.94
C TYR A 406 -1.34 7.12 3.40
N LYS A 407 -1.89 8.34 3.30
CA LYS A 407 -3.29 8.64 2.92
C LYS A 407 -3.77 8.10 1.58
N TYR A 408 -2.86 7.71 0.69
CA TYR A 408 -3.16 7.22 -0.65
C TYR A 408 -3.06 5.70 -0.76
N VAL A 409 -2.75 5.04 0.34
CA VAL A 409 -2.48 3.60 0.40
C VAL A 409 -3.58 2.91 1.19
N LEU A 410 -4.05 1.76 0.73
CA LEU A 410 -4.88 0.86 1.53
C LEU A 410 -3.98 0.07 2.47
N GLY A 411 -3.99 0.43 3.74
CA GLY A 411 -3.32 -0.31 4.81
C GLY A 411 -4.09 -1.59 5.12
N VAL A 412 -3.42 -2.74 5.15
CA VAL A 412 -4.05 -4.06 5.28
C VAL A 412 -3.62 -4.79 6.54
N MET A 413 -4.57 -4.98 7.44
CA MET A 413 -4.46 -5.82 8.64
C MET A 413 -4.66 -7.30 8.30
N ALA A 414 -4.12 -8.21 9.11
CA ALA A 414 -4.31 -9.65 8.94
C ALA A 414 -5.42 -10.21 9.84
N THR A 415 -6.26 -11.08 9.28
CA THR A 415 -7.22 -11.89 10.04
C THR A 415 -6.94 -13.39 9.87
N ASP A 416 -7.50 -14.19 10.78
CA ASP A 416 -7.67 -15.62 10.56
C ASP A 416 -8.87 -15.92 9.65
N ASN A 417 -9.07 -17.19 9.32
CA ASN A 417 -10.20 -17.64 8.48
C ASN A 417 -11.58 -17.49 9.15
N ASN A 418 -11.63 -17.17 10.45
CA ASN A 418 -12.87 -16.86 11.18
C ASN A 418 -13.15 -15.35 11.24
N LYS A 419 -12.35 -14.53 10.54
CA LYS A 419 -12.39 -13.07 10.53
C LYS A 419 -12.02 -12.43 11.87
N SER A 420 -11.29 -13.12 12.73
CA SER A 420 -10.70 -12.56 13.94
C SER A 420 -9.37 -11.94 13.58
N LEU A 421 -9.06 -10.78 14.15
CA LEU A 421 -7.77 -10.13 13.98
C LEU A 421 -6.65 -11.08 14.43
N ALA A 422 -5.63 -11.27 13.61
CA ALA A 422 -4.47 -12.07 13.96
C ALA A 422 -3.68 -11.40 15.10
N SER A 423 -3.20 -12.18 16.05
CA SER A 423 -2.55 -11.63 17.25
C SER A 423 -1.25 -10.87 16.98
N PHE A 424 -0.65 -11.11 15.84
CA PHE A 424 0.54 -10.41 15.37
C PHE A 424 0.21 -9.15 14.57
N SER A 425 -1.00 -9.04 13.99
CA SER A 425 -1.32 -7.93 13.10
C SER A 425 -1.30 -6.60 13.84
N ASN A 426 -0.58 -5.63 13.30
CA ASN A 426 -0.83 -4.25 13.67
C ASN A 426 -2.26 -3.87 13.29
N TRP A 427 -2.85 -2.92 13.99
CA TRP A 427 -4.26 -2.59 13.84
C TRP A 427 -4.52 -1.11 14.10
N ASP A 428 -5.61 -0.62 13.53
CA ASP A 428 -6.04 0.75 13.70
C ASP A 428 -7.16 0.89 14.72
N PHE A 429 -7.19 2.04 15.38
CA PHE A 429 -8.19 2.39 16.37
C PHE A 429 -9.25 3.31 15.73
N ALA A 430 -10.44 2.76 15.47
CA ALA A 430 -11.49 3.42 14.70
C ALA A 430 -12.15 4.66 15.36
N GLU A 431 -11.71 5.10 16.55
CA GLU A 431 -12.25 6.27 17.27
C GLU A 431 -11.27 7.45 17.22
N GLY A 432 -11.08 8.06 16.05
CA GLY A 432 -10.11 9.15 15.95
C GLY A 432 -10.26 10.03 14.73
N SER A 433 -9.19 10.67 14.34
CA SER A 433 -9.11 11.66 13.27
C SER A 433 -8.92 11.07 11.87
N GLY A 434 -8.73 9.76 11.74
CA GLY A 434 -8.46 9.07 10.49
C GLY A 434 -8.57 7.56 10.64
N CYS A 435 -8.34 6.86 9.56
CA CYS A 435 -8.14 5.43 9.49
C CYS A 435 -6.88 5.23 8.66
N GLU A 436 -5.80 4.79 9.30
CA GLU A 436 -4.53 4.51 8.62
C GLU A 436 -4.54 3.12 7.98
N TYR A 437 -5.30 2.16 8.55
CA TYR A 437 -5.44 0.82 7.99
C TYR A 437 -6.90 0.52 7.70
N GLU A 438 -7.33 0.74 6.44
CA GLU A 438 -8.75 0.69 6.06
C GLU A 438 -9.26 -0.73 5.85
N MET A 439 -8.37 -1.70 5.66
CA MET A 439 -8.73 -3.04 5.22
C MET A 439 -8.21 -4.11 6.17
N ALA A 440 -8.92 -5.24 6.21
CA ALA A 440 -8.46 -6.47 6.85
C ALA A 440 -8.75 -7.66 5.95
N ALA A 441 -7.77 -8.55 5.79
CA ALA A 441 -7.87 -9.72 4.94
C ALA A 441 -7.25 -10.96 5.61
N PRO A 442 -7.57 -12.18 5.17
CA PRO A 442 -6.92 -13.39 5.66
C PRO A 442 -5.41 -13.32 5.46
N GLY A 443 -4.67 -13.49 6.55
CA GLY A 443 -3.21 -13.48 6.56
C GLY A 443 -2.61 -14.60 7.43
N VAL A 444 -3.40 -15.63 7.81
CA VAL A 444 -2.94 -16.74 8.65
C VAL A 444 -3.00 -18.04 7.88
N ASN A 445 -1.86 -18.74 7.78
CA ASN A 445 -1.70 -20.01 7.06
C ASN A 445 -2.17 -19.91 5.60
N ILE A 446 -1.70 -18.91 4.89
CA ILE A 446 -2.04 -18.69 3.48
C ILE A 446 -1.09 -19.50 2.61
N TYR A 447 -1.65 -20.42 1.84
CA TYR A 447 -0.93 -21.27 0.90
C TYR A 447 -0.55 -20.49 -0.36
N SER A 448 0.70 -20.63 -0.84
CA SER A 448 1.15 -20.01 -2.07
C SER A 448 2.47 -20.59 -2.60
N THR A 449 2.90 -20.08 -3.75
CA THR A 449 4.12 -20.45 -4.49
C THR A 449 5.40 -20.04 -3.78
N LEU A 450 6.47 -20.80 -3.99
CA LEU A 450 7.84 -20.50 -3.60
C LEU A 450 8.81 -20.78 -4.75
N PRO A 451 9.97 -20.12 -4.82
CA PRO A 451 10.96 -20.37 -5.87
C PRO A 451 11.29 -21.85 -6.06
N GLY A 452 11.49 -22.26 -7.33
CA GLY A 452 11.80 -23.63 -7.70
C GLY A 452 10.59 -24.58 -7.71
N ASN A 453 9.42 -24.07 -8.07
CA ASN A 453 8.16 -24.84 -8.17
C ASN A 453 7.74 -25.48 -6.85
N ARG A 454 8.02 -24.82 -5.74
CA ARG A 454 7.63 -25.22 -4.39
C ARG A 454 6.44 -24.41 -3.90
N TYR A 455 5.88 -24.82 -2.76
CA TYR A 455 4.75 -24.16 -2.10
C TYR A 455 4.95 -24.18 -0.59
N ALA A 456 4.35 -23.23 0.10
CA ALA A 456 4.27 -23.20 1.56
C ALA A 456 3.04 -22.42 2.04
N CYS A 457 2.68 -22.61 3.32
CA CYS A 457 1.74 -21.76 4.03
C CYS A 457 2.50 -20.78 4.90
N TRP A 458 2.27 -19.48 4.69
CA TRP A 458 2.85 -18.40 5.48
C TRP A 458 1.78 -17.57 6.19
N SER A 459 2.19 -16.87 7.24
CA SER A 459 1.31 -15.96 7.99
C SER A 459 1.97 -14.62 8.14
N GLY A 460 1.18 -13.57 7.95
CA GLY A 460 1.64 -12.18 8.05
C GLY A 460 0.64 -11.21 7.42
N THR A 461 0.75 -9.93 7.72
CA THR A 461 0.04 -8.88 6.97
C THR A 461 0.50 -8.84 5.52
N SER A 462 1.74 -9.28 5.22
CA SER A 462 2.23 -9.54 3.86
C SER A 462 1.40 -10.54 3.06
N MET A 463 0.74 -11.51 3.71
CA MET A 463 -0.13 -12.49 3.04
C MET A 463 -1.58 -11.99 2.96
N ALA A 464 -1.97 -11.06 3.82
CA ALA A 464 -3.26 -10.38 3.75
C ALA A 464 -3.31 -9.35 2.60
N THR A 465 -2.25 -8.59 2.42
CA THR A 465 -2.10 -7.52 1.41
C THR A 465 -2.40 -7.98 -0.02
N PRO A 466 -1.81 -9.08 -0.54
CA PRO A 466 -2.09 -9.57 -1.89
C PRO A 466 -3.53 -10.03 -2.11
N ASN A 467 -4.26 -10.43 -1.08
CA ASN A 467 -5.70 -10.71 -1.17
C ASN A 467 -6.49 -9.43 -1.51
N VAL A 468 -6.13 -8.28 -0.91
CA VAL A 468 -6.73 -6.98 -1.21
C VAL A 468 -6.29 -6.49 -2.59
N ALA A 469 -5.01 -6.63 -2.94
CA ALA A 469 -4.49 -6.28 -4.25
C ALA A 469 -5.20 -7.07 -5.37
N ALA A 470 -5.43 -8.36 -5.18
CA ALA A 470 -6.18 -9.20 -6.11
C ALA A 470 -7.65 -8.78 -6.23
N ALA A 471 -8.30 -8.41 -5.12
CA ALA A 471 -9.66 -7.86 -5.16
C ALA A 471 -9.72 -6.55 -5.95
N ALA A 472 -8.75 -5.67 -5.76
CA ALA A 472 -8.61 -4.44 -6.54
C ALA A 472 -8.41 -4.72 -8.04
N ALA A 473 -7.58 -5.71 -8.40
CA ALA A 473 -7.39 -6.15 -9.78
C ALA A 473 -8.70 -6.69 -10.40
N ILE A 474 -9.48 -7.47 -9.64
CA ILE A 474 -10.81 -7.93 -10.07
C ILE A 474 -11.72 -6.73 -10.36
N LEU A 475 -11.75 -5.71 -9.50
CA LEU A 475 -12.53 -4.49 -9.74
C LEU A 475 -12.03 -3.74 -10.97
N ARG A 476 -10.73 -3.54 -11.12
CA ARG A 476 -10.12 -2.92 -12.30
C ARG A 476 -10.47 -3.63 -13.60
N SER A 477 -10.48 -4.97 -13.60
CA SER A 477 -10.88 -5.75 -14.78
C SER A 477 -12.34 -5.52 -15.23
N LYS A 478 -13.18 -5.02 -14.33
CA LYS A 478 -14.58 -4.68 -14.62
C LYS A 478 -14.79 -3.18 -14.85
N TYR A 479 -13.98 -2.34 -14.27
CA TYR A 479 -14.05 -0.88 -14.33
C TYR A 479 -12.77 -0.32 -14.98
N THR A 480 -12.59 -0.62 -16.27
CA THR A 480 -11.35 -0.36 -17.03
C THR A 480 -11.10 1.10 -17.36
N ASP A 481 -12.14 1.95 -17.39
CA ASP A 481 -12.00 3.38 -17.68
C ASP A 481 -11.50 4.14 -16.46
N LYS A 482 -10.17 4.32 -16.35
CA LYS A 482 -9.51 5.00 -15.22
C LYS A 482 -9.94 6.47 -15.08
N SER A 483 -10.37 7.13 -16.17
CA SER A 483 -10.85 8.51 -16.12
C SER A 483 -12.19 8.65 -15.38
N LYS A 484 -13.01 7.60 -15.45
CA LYS A 484 -14.31 7.52 -14.81
C LYS A 484 -14.26 6.80 -13.46
N TYR A 485 -13.42 5.80 -13.37
CA TYR A 485 -13.26 4.94 -12.19
C TYR A 485 -11.82 5.06 -11.69
N SER A 486 -11.51 6.20 -11.08
CA SER A 486 -10.19 6.50 -10.53
C SER A 486 -9.76 5.47 -9.47
N SER A 487 -8.51 5.50 -9.05
CA SER A 487 -8.02 4.67 -7.94
C SER A 487 -8.84 4.90 -6.69
N ARG A 488 -9.15 6.17 -6.36
CA ARG A 488 -10.03 6.52 -5.25
C ARG A 488 -11.43 5.89 -5.35
N TYR A 489 -12.00 5.78 -6.56
CA TYR A 489 -13.30 5.11 -6.77
C TYR A 489 -13.22 3.60 -6.50
N ILE A 490 -12.09 2.97 -6.82
CA ILE A 490 -11.88 1.53 -6.57
C ILE A 490 -11.67 1.26 -5.08
N MET A 491 -11.02 2.18 -4.38
CA MET A 491 -10.70 2.04 -2.95
C MET A 491 -11.92 2.28 -2.04
N GLY A 492 -12.94 2.99 -2.47
CA GLY A 492 -14.13 3.29 -1.65
C GLY A 492 -14.97 4.39 -2.22
#